data_fba464b1fb88172acaa5ce0a22427d73
#
_entry.id   fba464b1fb88172acaa5ce0a22427d73
#
_cell.length_a   1.000
_cell.length_b   1.000
_cell.length_c   1.000
_cell.angle_alpha   90.00
_cell.angle_beta   90.00
_cell.angle_gamma   90.00
#
_symmetry.space_group_name_H-M   'P 1'
#
loop_
_entity.id
_entity.type
_entity.pdbx_description
1 polymer ?
#
loop_
_entity_poly.entity_id
_entity_poly.type
_entity_poly.pdbx_seq_one_letter_code
_entity_poly.pdbx_strand_id
1 'polypeptide(L)'
;MQAAAGAFLAALSPGTADVEPLASKLVADVIFRTLFSVPIEDKTASKVFDAFRTYQRQQPVANLLALVPALNWLPFWQNRRVKRSALEIRGLITHLTHIRQDQIAAGRAPQDLATRLLSTQDPETGTRLSLSEMVDQVMIFFLAGHETSAAALSWALYLMARYPHFQDQVAQEAPTDGFRQFCRNAKPVVQA
;
A
#
# COMPACT_ATOMS: atom_id res chain seq x y z
N MET A 1 9.79 -1.87 -7.71
CA MET A 1 8.78 -2.88 -8.10
C MET A 1 9.36 -4.28 -8.22
N GLN A 2 10.38 -4.54 -9.04
CA GLN A 2 10.97 -5.90 -9.20
C GLN A 2 11.43 -6.52 -7.87
N ALA A 3 12.08 -5.77 -6.99
CA ALA A 3 12.52 -6.27 -5.69
C ALA A 3 11.34 -6.67 -4.78
N ALA A 4 10.25 -5.89 -4.78
CA ALA A 4 9.04 -6.22 -4.02
C ALA A 4 8.36 -7.49 -4.58
N ALA A 5 8.26 -7.59 -5.92
CA ALA A 5 7.75 -8.79 -6.57
C ALA A 5 8.61 -10.03 -6.26
N GLY A 6 9.95 -9.90 -6.29
CA GLY A 6 10.87 -10.98 -5.92
C GLY A 6 10.69 -11.45 -4.48
N ALA A 7 10.53 -10.53 -3.53
CA ALA A 7 10.25 -10.86 -2.13
C ALA A 7 8.89 -11.57 -1.96
N PHE A 8 7.87 -11.08 -2.67
CA PHE A 8 6.56 -11.74 -2.71
C PHE A 8 6.66 -13.17 -3.23
N LEU A 9 7.38 -13.39 -4.33
CA LEU A 9 7.58 -14.71 -4.91
C LEU A 9 8.30 -15.68 -3.97
N ALA A 10 9.33 -15.19 -3.29
CA ALA A 10 10.07 -15.99 -2.32
C ALA A 10 9.23 -16.41 -1.11
N ALA A 11 8.18 -15.63 -0.79
CA ALA A 11 7.26 -15.93 0.30
C ALA A 11 6.15 -16.93 -0.09
N LEU A 12 5.95 -17.19 -1.40
CA LEU A 12 4.97 -18.17 -1.88
C LEU A 12 5.51 -19.58 -1.74
N SER A 13 4.79 -20.41 -0.98
CA SER A 13 5.04 -21.85 -0.90
C SER A 13 4.03 -22.63 -1.75
N PRO A 14 4.41 -23.79 -2.31
CA PRO A 14 3.44 -24.67 -2.96
C PRO A 14 2.34 -25.06 -1.99
N GLY A 15 1.07 -24.95 -2.40
CA GLY A 15 -0.08 -25.30 -1.57
C GLY A 15 -1.18 -24.22 -1.58
N THR A 16 -2.11 -24.34 -0.65
CA THR A 16 -3.18 -23.34 -0.48
C THR A 16 -2.63 -22.11 0.25
N ALA A 17 -2.82 -20.93 -0.32
CA ALA A 17 -2.37 -19.67 0.27
C ALA A 17 -3.56 -18.69 0.40
N ASP A 18 -3.58 -17.96 1.51
CA ASP A 18 -4.45 -16.79 1.63
C ASP A 18 -3.82 -15.63 0.85
N VAL A 19 -4.40 -15.33 -0.31
CA VAL A 19 -3.84 -14.39 -1.28
C VAL A 19 -3.98 -12.94 -0.81
N GLU A 20 -5.07 -12.59 -0.09
CA GLU A 20 -5.32 -11.20 0.34
C GLU A 20 -4.19 -10.63 1.21
N PRO A 21 -3.75 -11.28 2.29
CA PRO A 21 -2.65 -10.76 3.10
C PRO A 21 -1.33 -10.63 2.34
N LEU A 22 -1.08 -11.55 1.42
CA LEU A 22 0.14 -11.55 0.59
C LEU A 22 0.10 -10.40 -0.42
N ALA A 23 -1.01 -10.21 -1.13
CA ALA A 23 -1.21 -9.11 -2.06
C ALA A 23 -1.16 -7.75 -1.34
N SER A 24 -1.81 -7.66 -0.17
CA SER A 24 -1.79 -6.47 0.69
C SER A 24 -0.36 -6.08 1.08
N LYS A 25 0.45 -7.04 1.53
CA LYS A 25 1.86 -6.79 1.89
C LYS A 25 2.71 -6.38 0.67
N LEU A 26 2.53 -7.04 -0.48
CA LEU A 26 3.24 -6.69 -1.71
C LEU A 26 2.93 -5.25 -2.14
N VAL A 27 1.65 -4.88 -2.17
CA VAL A 27 1.23 -3.53 -2.58
C VAL A 27 1.79 -2.48 -1.61
N ALA A 28 1.73 -2.73 -0.29
CA ALA A 28 2.33 -1.85 0.69
C ALA A 28 3.84 -1.68 0.46
N ASP A 29 4.58 -2.76 0.20
CA ASP A 29 6.02 -2.70 -0.09
C ASP A 29 6.31 -1.86 -1.35
N VAL A 30 5.52 -2.04 -2.41
CA VAL A 30 5.63 -1.21 -3.62
C VAL A 30 5.40 0.27 -3.31
N ILE A 31 4.38 0.60 -2.50
CA ILE A 31 4.07 1.98 -2.12
C ILE A 31 5.22 2.58 -1.31
N PHE A 32 5.72 1.90 -0.27
CA PHE A 32 6.82 2.41 0.56
C PHE A 32 8.12 2.59 -0.23
N ARG A 33 8.45 1.66 -1.12
CA ARG A 33 9.64 1.80 -2.00
C ARG A 33 9.47 2.94 -2.99
N THR A 34 8.27 3.18 -3.49
CA THR A 34 8.01 4.27 -4.44
C THR A 34 7.98 5.64 -3.75
N LEU A 35 7.35 5.72 -2.59
CA LEU A 35 7.24 6.97 -1.82
C LEU A 35 8.54 7.34 -1.13
N PHE A 36 9.15 6.41 -0.40
CA PHE A 36 10.25 6.70 0.53
C PHE A 36 11.54 5.92 0.25
N SER A 37 11.59 5.11 -0.81
CA SER A 37 12.72 4.20 -1.07
C SER A 37 13.02 3.25 0.09
N VAL A 38 12.01 2.91 0.89
CA VAL A 38 12.10 2.08 2.09
C VAL A 38 11.35 0.77 1.85
N PRO A 39 11.96 -0.40 2.12
CA PRO A 39 11.25 -1.68 2.03
C PRO A 39 10.28 -1.87 3.19
N ILE A 40 9.27 -2.73 3.01
CA ILE A 40 8.25 -3.03 4.04
C ILE A 40 8.84 -3.69 5.30
N GLU A 41 10.00 -4.31 5.19
CA GLU A 41 10.75 -4.91 6.30
C GLU A 41 11.38 -3.86 7.24
N ASP A 42 11.46 -2.59 6.82
CA ASP A 42 11.87 -1.50 7.69
C ASP A 42 10.92 -1.37 8.89
N LYS A 43 11.48 -1.11 10.07
CA LYS A 43 10.69 -1.04 11.33
C LYS A 43 9.57 -0.02 11.28
N THR A 44 9.79 1.13 10.63
CA THR A 44 8.78 2.19 10.57
C THR A 44 7.72 1.85 9.51
N ALA A 45 8.14 1.37 8.34
CA ALA A 45 7.23 0.93 7.29
C ALA A 45 6.31 -0.21 7.75
N SER A 46 6.87 -1.22 8.42
CA SER A 46 6.09 -2.33 9.00
C SER A 46 5.07 -1.84 10.02
N LYS A 47 5.45 -0.92 10.93
CA LYS A 47 4.50 -0.33 11.90
C LYS A 47 3.38 0.45 11.23
N VAL A 48 3.68 1.24 10.17
CA VAL A 48 2.64 1.94 9.40
C VAL A 48 1.67 0.95 8.78
N PHE A 49 2.19 -0.13 8.18
CA PHE A 49 1.38 -1.17 7.57
C PHE A 49 0.46 -1.87 8.60
N ASP A 50 1.00 -2.26 9.75
CA ASP A 50 0.24 -2.93 10.81
C ASP A 50 -0.84 -2.01 11.43
N ALA A 51 -0.49 -0.74 11.67
CA ALA A 51 -1.44 0.26 12.15
C ALA A 51 -2.55 0.51 11.13
N PHE A 52 -2.20 0.51 9.83
CA PHE A 52 -3.14 0.68 8.73
C PHE A 52 -4.11 -0.52 8.61
N ARG A 53 -3.60 -1.75 8.67
CA ARG A 53 -4.46 -2.95 8.70
C ARG A 53 -5.38 -2.97 9.92
N THR A 54 -4.88 -2.52 11.06
CA THR A 54 -5.70 -2.38 12.27
C THR A 54 -6.80 -1.35 12.09
N TYR A 55 -6.47 -0.20 11.50
CA TYR A 55 -7.43 0.85 11.15
C TYR A 55 -8.53 0.32 10.20
N GLN A 56 -8.15 -0.36 9.11
CA GLN A 56 -9.10 -0.93 8.15
C GLN A 56 -10.06 -1.94 8.79
N ARG A 57 -9.53 -2.88 9.59
CA ARG A 57 -10.35 -3.90 10.28
C ARG A 57 -11.32 -3.32 11.31
N GLN A 58 -11.06 -2.13 11.79
CA GLN A 58 -11.91 -1.44 12.78
C GLN A 58 -12.97 -0.56 12.12
N GLN A 59 -12.90 -0.34 10.81
CA GLN A 59 -13.93 0.39 10.11
C GLN A 59 -15.16 -0.49 9.92
N PRO A 60 -16.37 -0.02 10.24
CA PRO A 60 -17.60 -0.75 9.95
C PRO A 60 -17.76 -0.86 8.43
N VAL A 61 -17.96 -2.08 7.94
CA VAL A 61 -18.11 -2.42 6.50
C VAL A 61 -19.29 -1.67 5.86
N ALA A 62 -20.27 -1.26 6.63
CA ALA A 62 -21.35 -0.40 6.17
C ALA A 62 -21.81 0.49 7.33
N ASN A 63 -21.71 1.80 7.16
CA ASN A 63 -22.38 2.74 8.06
C ASN A 63 -23.85 2.87 7.63
N LEU A 64 -24.64 1.79 7.89
CA LEU A 64 -26.09 1.78 7.59
C LEU A 64 -26.82 2.96 8.20
N LEU A 65 -26.25 3.57 9.24
CA LEU A 65 -26.79 4.74 9.92
C LEU A 65 -26.55 6.03 9.11
N ALA A 66 -25.56 6.05 8.22
CA ALA A 66 -25.38 7.16 7.28
C ALA A 66 -26.53 7.26 6.26
N LEU A 67 -27.30 6.18 6.08
CA LEU A 67 -28.50 6.16 5.22
C LEU A 67 -29.74 6.76 5.92
N VAL A 68 -29.67 7.01 7.22
CA VAL A 68 -30.78 7.58 7.99
C VAL A 68 -30.42 9.00 8.48
N PRO A 69 -30.74 10.07 7.72
CA PRO A 69 -30.36 11.45 8.06
C PRO A 69 -30.81 11.89 9.46
N ALA A 70 -31.92 11.34 9.95
CA ALA A 70 -32.47 11.65 11.28
C ALA A 70 -31.58 11.18 12.45
N LEU A 71 -30.60 10.32 12.21
CA LEU A 71 -29.70 9.78 13.23
C LEU A 71 -28.32 10.48 13.26
N ASN A 72 -28.08 11.43 12.36
CA ASN A 72 -26.80 12.18 12.31
C ASN A 72 -26.53 13.06 13.54
N TRP A 73 -27.51 13.31 14.39
CA TRP A 73 -27.35 14.07 15.63
C TRP A 73 -26.87 13.21 16.82
N LEU A 74 -26.98 11.87 16.74
CA LEU A 74 -26.39 11.01 17.76
C LEU A 74 -24.87 11.05 17.64
N PRO A 75 -24.14 11.35 18.75
CA PRO A 75 -22.70 11.21 18.77
C PRO A 75 -22.38 9.72 18.68
N PHE A 76 -22.37 9.20 17.44
CA PHE A 76 -21.84 7.86 17.22
C PHE A 76 -20.44 7.86 17.76
N TRP A 77 -20.20 7.00 18.70
CA TRP A 77 -18.92 6.76 19.32
C TRP A 77 -17.88 6.64 18.20
N GLN A 78 -17.26 7.79 17.91
CA GLN A 78 -16.04 7.76 17.10
C GLN A 78 -15.15 6.77 17.82
N ASN A 79 -15.03 5.60 17.23
CA ASN A 79 -14.36 4.50 17.87
C ASN A 79 -12.96 5.01 18.26
N ARG A 80 -12.74 5.22 19.55
CA ARG A 80 -11.49 5.78 20.09
C ARG A 80 -10.27 5.00 19.55
N ARG A 81 -10.49 3.73 19.21
CA ARG A 81 -9.48 2.86 18.60
C ARG A 81 -9.15 3.30 17.17
N VAL A 82 -10.16 3.59 16.33
CA VAL A 82 -9.97 4.09 14.96
C VAL A 82 -9.21 5.41 14.98
N LYS A 83 -9.62 6.35 15.85
CA LYS A 83 -8.93 7.64 15.99
C LYS A 83 -7.48 7.46 16.45
N ARG A 84 -7.23 6.54 17.39
CA ARG A 84 -5.87 6.23 17.86
C ARG A 84 -5.00 5.66 16.73
N SER A 85 -5.50 4.69 15.98
CA SER A 85 -4.76 4.11 14.84
C SER A 85 -4.47 5.16 13.76
N ALA A 86 -5.43 6.05 13.47
CA ALA A 86 -5.22 7.14 12.52
C ALA A 86 -4.12 8.12 12.98
N LEU A 87 -4.10 8.48 14.26
CA LEU A 87 -3.06 9.33 14.85
C LEU A 87 -1.69 8.63 14.85
N GLU A 88 -1.66 7.34 15.12
CA GLU A 88 -0.42 6.54 15.07
C GLU A 88 0.15 6.50 13.65
N ILE A 89 -0.67 6.21 12.65
CA ILE A 89 -0.28 6.24 11.23
C ILE A 89 0.28 7.62 10.88
N ARG A 90 -0.45 8.69 11.24
CA ARG A 90 -0.02 10.06 10.96
C ARG A 90 1.35 10.36 11.61
N GLY A 91 1.55 9.97 12.86
CA GLY A 91 2.81 10.15 13.57
C GLY A 91 3.98 9.42 12.91
N LEU A 92 3.77 8.17 12.47
CA LEU A 92 4.80 7.38 11.78
C LEU A 92 5.15 7.96 10.41
N ILE A 93 4.15 8.40 9.63
CA ILE A 93 4.37 9.06 8.32
C ILE A 93 5.08 10.40 8.53
N THR A 94 4.70 11.18 9.55
CA THR A 94 5.40 12.41 9.91
C THR A 94 6.87 12.15 10.19
N HIS A 95 7.19 11.09 10.93
CA HIS A 95 8.56 10.70 11.21
C HIS A 95 9.36 10.37 9.93
N LEU A 96 8.78 9.58 9.01
CA LEU A 96 9.41 9.29 7.72
C LEU A 96 9.63 10.55 6.87
N THR A 97 8.67 11.47 6.91
CA THR A 97 8.75 12.75 6.18
C THR A 97 9.85 13.65 6.74
N HIS A 98 10.00 13.71 8.07
CA HIS A 98 11.12 14.45 8.70
C HIS A 98 12.47 13.86 8.31
N ILE A 99 12.65 12.54 8.38
CA ILE A 99 13.88 11.89 7.92
C ILE A 99 14.20 12.29 6.49
N ARG A 100 13.18 12.34 5.62
CA ARG A 100 13.37 12.75 4.23
C ARG A 100 13.76 14.22 4.08
N GLN A 101 13.18 15.13 4.85
CA GLN A 101 13.58 16.53 4.87
C GLN A 101 15.04 16.71 5.29
N ASP A 102 15.47 15.99 6.32
CA ASP A 102 16.88 16.01 6.78
C ASP A 102 17.83 15.46 5.70
N GLN A 103 17.42 14.42 4.97
CA GLN A 103 18.19 13.88 3.85
C GLN A 103 18.28 14.87 2.69
N ILE A 104 17.21 15.61 2.37
CA ILE A 104 17.20 16.66 1.35
C ILE A 104 18.13 17.78 1.76
N ALA A 105 18.04 18.26 3.00
CA ALA A 105 18.90 19.32 3.52
C ALA A 105 20.39 18.94 3.50
N ALA A 106 20.69 17.66 3.72
CA ALA A 106 22.05 17.10 3.67
C ALA A 106 22.51 16.72 2.24
N GLY A 107 21.71 16.94 1.20
CA GLY A 107 22.03 16.56 -0.18
C GLY A 107 22.14 15.05 -0.43
N ARG A 108 21.53 14.22 0.42
CA ARG A 108 21.64 12.75 0.41
C ARG A 108 20.30 12.04 0.10
N ALA A 109 19.28 12.81 -0.25
CA ALA A 109 17.96 12.25 -0.49
C ALA A 109 17.93 11.40 -1.78
N PRO A 110 17.31 10.21 -1.76
CA PRO A 110 17.11 9.42 -2.95
C PRO A 110 16.09 10.09 -3.89
N GLN A 111 16.14 9.73 -5.17
CA GLN A 111 15.23 10.23 -6.21
C GLN A 111 13.88 9.50 -6.17
N ASP A 112 13.11 9.70 -5.11
CA ASP A 112 11.78 9.10 -4.94
C ASP A 112 10.66 10.15 -4.91
N LEU A 113 9.42 9.68 -4.78
CA LEU A 113 8.26 10.57 -4.84
C LEU A 113 8.22 11.55 -3.67
N ALA A 114 8.60 11.12 -2.46
CA ALA A 114 8.66 11.99 -1.28
C ALA A 114 9.67 13.14 -1.47
N THR A 115 10.86 12.83 -1.98
CA THR A 115 11.88 13.85 -2.31
C THR A 115 11.35 14.82 -3.37
N ARG A 116 10.69 14.32 -4.41
CA ARG A 116 10.14 15.18 -5.47
C ARG A 116 9.05 16.10 -4.92
N LEU A 117 8.08 15.55 -4.15
CA LEU A 117 6.98 16.34 -3.58
C LEU A 117 7.49 17.43 -2.62
N LEU A 118 8.46 17.11 -1.75
CA LEU A 118 9.05 18.07 -0.81
C LEU A 118 9.92 19.14 -1.48
N SER A 119 10.49 18.83 -2.65
CA SER A 119 11.38 19.75 -3.38
C SER A 119 10.66 20.57 -4.43
N THR A 120 9.49 20.15 -4.88
CA THR A 120 8.72 20.84 -5.93
C THR A 120 8.07 22.09 -5.36
N GLN A 121 8.14 23.19 -6.14
CA GLN A 121 7.41 24.42 -5.87
C GLN A 121 6.17 24.46 -6.77
N ASP A 122 5.09 24.98 -6.24
CA ASP A 122 3.91 25.31 -7.03
C ASP A 122 4.26 26.40 -8.05
N PRO A 123 4.00 26.20 -9.34
CA PRO A 123 4.39 27.16 -10.38
C PRO A 123 3.63 28.47 -10.33
N GLU A 124 2.43 28.49 -9.71
CA GLU A 124 1.61 29.70 -9.62
C GLU A 124 1.93 30.51 -8.36
N THR A 125 2.11 29.83 -7.23
CA THR A 125 2.30 30.49 -5.92
C THR A 125 3.75 30.56 -5.48
N GLY A 126 4.65 29.79 -6.08
CA GLY A 126 6.05 29.63 -5.65
C GLY A 126 6.23 28.94 -4.30
N THR A 127 5.14 28.47 -3.68
CA THR A 127 5.17 27.81 -2.38
C THR A 127 5.52 26.34 -2.48
N ARG A 128 6.05 25.76 -1.41
CA ARG A 128 6.27 24.32 -1.27
C ARG A 128 5.25 23.73 -0.32
N LEU A 129 5.00 22.42 -0.46
CA LEU A 129 4.18 21.69 0.51
C LEU A 129 4.78 21.83 1.91
N SER A 130 3.95 22.22 2.86
CA SER A 130 4.27 22.12 4.29
C SER A 130 4.39 20.66 4.71
N LEU A 131 5.03 20.42 5.84
CA LEU A 131 5.13 19.06 6.41
C LEU A 131 3.75 18.41 6.59
N SER A 132 2.76 19.17 7.07
CA SER A 132 1.41 18.66 7.29
C SER A 132 0.73 18.26 5.98
N GLU A 133 0.82 19.11 4.96
CA GLU A 133 0.26 18.82 3.62
C GLU A 133 0.95 17.61 2.99
N MET A 134 2.28 17.50 3.14
CA MET A 134 3.01 16.32 2.65
C MET A 134 2.53 15.03 3.35
N VAL A 135 2.34 15.07 4.67
CA VAL A 135 1.82 13.92 5.43
C VAL A 135 0.42 13.56 4.95
N ASP A 136 -0.44 14.55 4.70
CA ASP A 136 -1.79 14.32 4.17
C ASP A 136 -1.75 13.69 2.76
N GLN A 137 -0.88 14.17 1.87
CA GLN A 137 -0.69 13.59 0.55
C GLN A 137 -0.22 12.12 0.62
N VAL A 138 0.77 11.81 1.47
CA VAL A 138 1.24 10.45 1.66
C VAL A 138 0.13 9.54 2.19
N MET A 139 -0.66 10.02 3.15
CA MET A 139 -1.81 9.28 3.67
C MET A 139 -2.84 9.00 2.58
N ILE A 140 -3.15 9.97 1.72
CA ILE A 140 -4.07 9.81 0.60
C ILE A 140 -3.53 8.77 -0.40
N PHE A 141 -2.26 8.87 -0.80
CA PHE A 141 -1.63 7.89 -1.71
C PHE A 141 -1.66 6.47 -1.13
N PHE A 142 -1.39 6.35 0.16
CA PHE A 142 -1.40 5.05 0.82
C PHE A 142 -2.82 4.48 0.90
N LEU A 143 -3.80 5.27 1.36
CA LEU A 143 -5.20 4.86 1.48
C LEU A 143 -5.80 4.48 0.13
N ALA A 144 -5.67 5.36 -0.86
CA ALA A 144 -6.28 5.16 -2.17
C ALA A 144 -5.60 4.04 -2.97
N GLY A 145 -4.27 3.91 -2.85
CA GLY A 145 -3.48 2.98 -3.65
C GLY A 145 -3.41 1.56 -3.07
N HIS A 146 -3.40 1.44 -1.74
CA HIS A 146 -3.16 0.15 -1.09
C HIS A 146 -4.32 -0.83 -1.26
N GLU A 147 -5.51 -0.49 -0.77
CA GLU A 147 -6.64 -1.40 -0.71
C GLU A 147 -7.16 -1.78 -2.11
N THR A 148 -7.30 -0.81 -2.98
CA THR A 148 -7.78 -1.03 -4.34
C THR A 148 -6.85 -1.91 -5.17
N SER A 149 -5.53 -1.65 -5.09
CA SER A 149 -4.54 -2.45 -5.81
C SER A 149 -4.38 -3.85 -5.21
N ALA A 150 -4.43 -3.98 -3.89
CA ALA A 150 -4.38 -5.28 -3.23
C ALA A 150 -5.60 -6.14 -3.58
N ALA A 151 -6.80 -5.56 -3.59
CA ALA A 151 -8.02 -6.24 -4.00
C ALA A 151 -7.96 -6.66 -5.48
N ALA A 152 -7.56 -5.75 -6.38
CA ALA A 152 -7.42 -6.05 -7.80
C ALA A 152 -6.41 -7.17 -8.05
N LEU A 153 -5.26 -7.15 -7.37
CA LEU A 153 -4.25 -8.20 -7.47
C LEU A 153 -4.77 -9.54 -6.93
N SER A 154 -5.46 -9.53 -5.79
CA SER A 154 -6.06 -10.76 -5.22
C SER A 154 -7.05 -11.39 -6.17
N TRP A 155 -7.94 -10.59 -6.77
CA TRP A 155 -8.89 -11.06 -7.77
C TRP A 155 -8.20 -11.57 -9.04
N ALA A 156 -7.17 -10.88 -9.53
CA ALA A 156 -6.40 -11.32 -10.69
C ALA A 156 -5.74 -12.67 -10.45
N LEU A 157 -5.10 -12.85 -9.29
CA LEU A 157 -4.47 -14.12 -8.92
C LEU A 157 -5.51 -15.25 -8.76
N TYR A 158 -6.64 -14.98 -8.11
CA TYR A 158 -7.74 -15.94 -8.00
C TYR A 158 -8.27 -16.37 -9.38
N LEU A 159 -8.54 -15.41 -10.27
CA LEU A 159 -9.06 -15.71 -11.61
C LEU A 159 -8.05 -16.49 -12.46
N MET A 160 -6.76 -16.14 -12.40
CA MET A 160 -5.71 -16.90 -13.09
C MET A 160 -5.61 -18.33 -12.58
N ALA A 161 -5.74 -18.55 -11.27
CA ALA A 161 -5.76 -19.89 -10.70
C ALA A 161 -7.01 -20.69 -11.11
N ARG A 162 -8.17 -20.02 -11.18
CA ARG A 162 -9.44 -20.63 -11.57
C ARG A 162 -9.51 -20.95 -13.06
N TYR A 163 -8.81 -20.19 -13.90
CA TYR A 163 -8.81 -20.30 -15.35
C TYR A 163 -7.37 -20.39 -15.92
N PRO A 164 -6.75 -21.57 -15.88
CA PRO A 164 -5.33 -21.74 -16.25
C PRO A 164 -4.95 -21.27 -17.66
N HIS A 165 -5.90 -21.31 -18.61
CA HIS A 165 -5.65 -20.83 -19.97
C HIS A 165 -5.32 -19.32 -20.04
N PHE A 166 -5.91 -18.48 -19.16
CA PHE A 166 -5.53 -17.08 -19.07
C PHE A 166 -4.15 -16.89 -18.42
N GLN A 167 -3.80 -17.75 -17.46
CA GLN A 167 -2.45 -17.75 -16.88
C GLN A 167 -1.40 -18.05 -17.96
N ASP A 168 -1.67 -19.03 -18.84
CA ASP A 168 -0.77 -19.37 -19.94
C ASP A 168 -0.66 -18.22 -20.96
N GLN A 169 -1.75 -17.51 -21.27
CA GLN A 169 -1.72 -16.32 -22.12
C GLN A 169 -0.87 -15.20 -21.53
N VAL A 170 -1.10 -14.84 -20.25
CA VAL A 170 -0.28 -13.84 -19.54
C VAL A 170 1.19 -14.23 -19.52
N ALA A 171 1.49 -15.52 -19.32
CA ALA A 171 2.87 -16.02 -19.35
C ALA A 171 3.52 -15.91 -20.75
N GLN A 172 2.74 -16.05 -21.82
CA GLN A 172 3.23 -15.89 -23.20
C GLN A 172 3.49 -14.42 -23.56
N GLU A 173 2.64 -13.51 -23.07
CA GLU A 173 2.75 -12.06 -23.29
C GLU A 173 3.87 -11.41 -22.47
N ALA A 174 4.33 -12.07 -21.41
CA ALA A 174 5.35 -11.52 -20.52
C ALA A 174 6.68 -11.31 -21.26
N PRO A 175 7.24 -10.08 -21.25
CA PRO A 175 8.39 -9.72 -22.09
C PRO A 175 9.73 -10.30 -21.63
N THR A 176 9.81 -10.89 -20.45
CA THR A 176 11.06 -11.40 -19.88
C THR A 176 10.94 -12.86 -19.44
N ASP A 177 12.00 -13.65 -19.66
CA ASP A 177 12.05 -15.06 -19.27
C ASP A 177 11.82 -15.27 -17.76
N GLY A 178 12.29 -14.36 -16.92
CA GLY A 178 12.07 -14.42 -15.47
C GLY A 178 10.59 -14.34 -15.07
N PHE A 179 9.81 -13.51 -15.75
CA PHE A 179 8.36 -13.42 -15.49
C PHE A 179 7.59 -14.61 -16.05
N ARG A 180 7.99 -15.11 -17.22
CA ARG A 180 7.46 -16.36 -17.80
C ARG A 180 7.75 -17.58 -16.93
N GLN A 181 8.94 -17.67 -16.38
CA GLN A 181 9.31 -18.73 -15.44
C GLN A 181 8.51 -18.64 -14.15
N PHE A 182 8.26 -17.42 -13.65
CA PHE A 182 7.37 -17.18 -12.51
C PHE A 182 5.96 -17.69 -12.80
N CYS A 183 5.32 -17.27 -13.89
CA CYS A 183 3.96 -17.71 -14.23
C CYS A 183 3.85 -19.23 -14.38
N ARG A 184 4.89 -19.89 -14.89
CA ARG A 184 4.94 -21.36 -15.00
C ARG A 184 5.10 -22.07 -13.66
N ASN A 185 5.90 -21.50 -12.75
CA ASN A 185 6.16 -22.08 -11.43
C ASN A 185 5.03 -21.79 -10.42
N ALA A 186 4.23 -20.78 -10.69
CA ALA A 186 3.02 -20.44 -9.91
C ALA A 186 1.83 -21.38 -10.17
N LYS A 187 2.04 -22.53 -10.86
CA LYS A 187 1.02 -23.59 -11.02
C LYS A 187 0.64 -24.19 -9.67
N PRO A 188 -0.57 -24.52 -9.47
CA PRO A 188 -1.71 -23.80 -8.92
C PRO A 188 -1.54 -23.58 -7.42
N VAL A 189 -1.25 -22.38 -7.00
CA VAL A 189 -1.17 -22.00 -5.58
C VAL A 189 -2.55 -21.77 -4.97
N VAL A 190 -3.60 -21.76 -5.79
CA VAL A 190 -4.98 -21.52 -5.35
C VAL A 190 -5.86 -22.69 -5.81
N GLN A 191 -6.00 -23.67 -4.96
CA GLN A 191 -7.20 -24.52 -4.99
C GLN A 191 -8.26 -23.80 -4.17
N ALA A 192 -9.37 -23.44 -4.83
CA ALA A 192 -10.55 -22.85 -4.20
C ALA A 192 -11.23 -23.87 -3.26
#